data_235b95fa5a4bf301cfbc1c10a14f7fea
#
_entry.id   235b95fa5a4bf301cfbc1c10a14f7fea
#
_cell.length_a   1.000
_cell.length_b   1.000
_cell.length_c   1.000
_cell.angle_alpha   90.00
_cell.angle_beta   90.00
_cell.angle_gamma   90.00
#
_symmetry.space_group_name_H-M   'P 1'
#
loop_
_entity.id
_entity.type
_entity.pdbx_description
1 polymer ?
#
loop_
_entity_poly.entity_id
_entity_poly.type
_entity_poly.pdbx_seq_one_letter_code
_entity_poly.pdbx_strand_id
1 'polypeptide(L)'
;EWQYVFTKRANASALLGVAKVNNSNGIILLPDAWACPEGITFKSGFHTKYGASAFAEYQSFSAEEWAIMEQAGAVFLPDGGYLAPNGMYAVGSNGYYWSATKFQDEQAVYFDLQAKLVRRGVQFRYFGSAVRLVKTYVPAPKEPNTCLESTIILPKDTVMSMNLEGALDVYRVDYQDWAAQTIQIQWTGTEPLHLFIAKDCDYAVAKYHRDVVLYEAITSATTLDMVQLKQFTDQDGYLYVRFLTEFEGELSITAQ
;
A
#
# COMPACT_ATOMS: atom_id res chain seq x y z
N GLU A 1 -0.35 -1.02 2.86
CA GLU A 1 1.04 -0.61 3.14
C GLU A 1 1.63 -1.36 4.34
N TRP A 2 1.10 -1.20 5.57
CA TRP A 2 1.64 -1.89 6.75
C TRP A 2 1.68 -3.41 6.61
N GLN A 3 0.65 -4.02 6.05
CA GLN A 3 0.62 -5.47 5.83
C GLN A 3 1.72 -5.91 4.86
N TYR A 4 1.95 -5.15 3.80
CA TYR A 4 3.06 -5.39 2.88
C TYR A 4 4.40 -5.35 3.61
N VAL A 5 4.67 -4.26 4.32
CA VAL A 5 5.94 -4.05 5.03
C VAL A 5 6.25 -5.15 6.05
N PHE A 6 5.24 -5.61 6.79
CA PHE A 6 5.48 -6.60 7.86
C PHE A 6 5.39 -8.06 7.43
N THR A 7 4.66 -8.37 6.33
CA THR A 7 4.34 -9.78 6.05
C THR A 7 4.42 -10.20 4.59
N LYS A 8 4.28 -9.28 3.63
CA LYS A 8 4.15 -9.67 2.21
C LYS A 8 5.39 -9.35 1.36
N ARG A 9 6.22 -8.38 1.72
CA ARG A 9 7.44 -8.10 0.97
C ARG A 9 8.43 -9.26 1.08
N ALA A 10 9.24 -9.44 0.06
CA ALA A 10 10.29 -10.47 0.07
C ALA A 10 11.19 -10.32 1.32
N ASN A 11 11.48 -11.41 2.01
CA ASN A 11 12.31 -11.45 3.22
C ASN A 11 11.80 -10.54 4.37
N ALA A 12 10.51 -10.26 4.47
CA ALA A 12 9.94 -9.36 5.47
C ALA A 12 10.47 -9.61 6.89
N SER A 13 10.57 -10.85 7.32
CA SER A 13 11.08 -11.23 8.65
C SER A 13 12.57 -10.94 8.85
N ALA A 14 13.37 -10.91 7.79
CA ALA A 14 14.79 -10.56 7.85
C ALA A 14 15.00 -9.03 7.81
N LEU A 15 14.02 -8.28 7.35
CA LEU A 15 14.06 -6.83 7.18
C LEU A 15 13.38 -6.05 8.33
N LEU A 16 13.18 -6.70 9.46
CA LEU A 16 12.70 -6.05 10.69
C LEU A 16 13.38 -6.66 11.91
N GLY A 17 13.40 -5.92 12.99
CA GLY A 17 13.87 -6.43 14.28
C GLY A 17 13.38 -5.57 15.43
N VAL A 18 13.07 -6.21 16.55
CA VAL A 18 12.75 -5.52 17.80
C VAL A 18 14.02 -4.99 18.44
N ALA A 19 13.97 -3.79 18.99
CA ALA A 19 15.14 -3.18 19.62
C ALA A 19 14.74 -2.10 20.64
N LYS A 20 15.70 -1.77 21.49
CA LYS A 20 15.73 -0.52 22.23
C LYS A 20 16.67 0.45 21.52
N VAL A 21 16.19 1.60 21.09
CA VAL A 21 16.96 2.64 20.41
C VAL A 21 16.95 3.91 21.26
N ASN A 22 18.13 4.40 21.65
CA ASN A 22 18.25 5.60 22.46
C ASN A 22 17.22 5.67 23.61
N ASN A 23 17.16 4.60 24.40
CA ASN A 23 16.20 4.40 25.51
C ASN A 23 14.72 4.23 25.16
N SER A 24 14.33 4.24 23.90
CA SER A 24 12.98 3.96 23.45
C SER A 24 12.85 2.53 22.91
N ASN A 25 11.83 1.81 23.33
CA ASN A 25 11.50 0.48 22.79
C ASN A 25 10.74 0.63 21.47
N GLY A 26 10.90 -0.33 20.55
CA GLY A 26 10.19 -0.30 19.27
C GLY A 26 10.67 -1.35 18.27
N ILE A 27 10.20 -1.21 17.05
CA ILE A 27 10.59 -2.04 15.90
C ILE A 27 11.42 -1.22 14.92
N ILE A 28 12.54 -1.79 14.48
CA ILE A 28 13.33 -1.27 13.38
C ILE A 28 12.87 -1.94 12.10
N LEU A 29 12.61 -1.15 11.06
CA LEU A 29 12.37 -1.59 9.69
C LEU A 29 13.59 -1.26 8.84
N LEU A 30 14.02 -2.20 8.03
CA LEU A 30 15.15 -2.07 7.12
C LEU A 30 14.65 -1.94 5.67
N PRO A 31 15.33 -1.20 4.79
CA PRO A 31 15.00 -1.16 3.37
C PRO A 31 15.27 -2.50 2.68
N ASP A 32 14.65 -2.73 1.53
CA ASP A 32 14.80 -4.00 0.78
C ASP A 32 16.26 -4.23 0.34
N ALA A 33 16.98 -3.17 0.00
CA ALA A 33 18.40 -3.21 -0.33
C ALA A 33 19.32 -3.00 0.89
N TRP A 34 18.92 -3.50 2.08
CA TRP A 34 19.69 -3.33 3.29
C TRP A 34 21.08 -3.97 3.20
N ALA A 35 22.09 -3.16 3.39
CA ALA A 35 23.45 -3.60 3.70
C ALA A 35 23.81 -3.10 5.10
N CYS A 36 24.10 -4.01 6.01
CA CYS A 36 24.42 -3.65 7.40
C CYS A 36 25.69 -2.80 7.43
N PRO A 37 25.66 -1.59 7.99
CA PRO A 37 26.83 -0.73 8.06
C PRO A 37 27.97 -1.38 8.88
N GLU A 38 29.21 -1.01 8.56
CA GLU A 38 30.38 -1.45 9.32
C GLU A 38 30.26 -1.03 10.78
N GLY A 39 30.61 -1.94 11.69
CA GLY A 39 30.54 -1.71 13.13
C GLY A 39 29.15 -1.91 13.74
N ILE A 40 28.11 -2.12 12.94
CA ILE A 40 26.75 -2.44 13.42
C ILE A 40 26.52 -3.95 13.36
N THR A 41 25.90 -4.48 14.41
CA THR A 41 25.37 -5.85 14.40
C THR A 41 23.86 -5.79 14.56
N PHE A 42 23.12 -6.27 13.59
CA PHE A 42 21.66 -6.28 13.61
C PHE A 42 21.11 -7.70 13.66
N LYS A 43 20.21 -7.94 14.59
CA LYS A 43 19.49 -9.20 14.76
C LYS A 43 18.05 -9.01 14.27
N SER A 44 17.68 -9.68 13.18
CA SER A 44 16.33 -9.63 12.63
C SER A 44 15.32 -10.45 13.43
N GLY A 45 14.02 -10.10 13.25
CA GLY A 45 12.89 -10.83 13.81
C GLY A 45 12.41 -10.34 15.17
N PHE A 46 11.65 -11.19 15.82
CA PHE A 46 10.94 -10.91 17.07
C PHE A 46 11.55 -11.64 18.25
N HIS A 47 11.35 -11.10 19.44
CA HIS A 47 11.68 -11.80 20.69
C HIS A 47 10.66 -12.91 20.96
N THR A 48 11.03 -13.90 21.78
CA THR A 48 10.12 -14.97 22.21
C THR A 48 9.18 -14.56 23.34
N LYS A 49 9.48 -13.45 24.03
CA LYS A 49 8.72 -12.92 25.17
C LYS A 49 7.96 -11.66 24.80
N TYR A 50 6.97 -11.35 25.60
CA TYR A 50 6.23 -10.06 25.60
C TYR A 50 6.83 -9.11 26.65
N GLY A 51 6.43 -7.84 26.55
CA GLY A 51 6.70 -6.80 27.53
C GLY A 51 7.91 -5.93 27.23
N ALA A 52 8.00 -4.83 27.97
CA ALA A 52 8.97 -3.76 27.70
C ALA A 52 10.46 -4.20 27.83
N SER A 53 10.79 -5.12 28.72
CA SER A 53 12.17 -5.59 28.88
C SER A 53 12.66 -6.40 27.69
N ALA A 54 11.75 -7.07 26.96
CA ALA A 54 12.09 -7.93 25.84
C ALA A 54 12.82 -7.19 24.70
N PHE A 55 12.59 -5.91 24.52
CA PHE A 55 13.25 -5.10 23.49
C PHE A 55 14.75 -4.96 23.76
N ALA A 56 15.12 -4.55 24.98
CA ALA A 56 16.52 -4.43 25.37
C ALA A 56 17.23 -5.78 25.48
N GLU A 57 16.52 -6.84 25.91
CA GLU A 57 17.04 -8.21 25.95
C GLU A 57 17.37 -8.74 24.55
N TYR A 58 16.66 -8.25 23.52
CA TYR A 58 16.88 -8.68 22.15
C TYR A 58 18.09 -8.00 21.52
N GLN A 59 18.08 -6.67 21.47
CA GLN A 59 19.20 -5.81 21.08
C GLN A 59 18.95 -4.36 21.49
N SER A 60 20.03 -3.59 21.63
CA SER A 60 19.96 -2.17 21.96
C SER A 60 20.96 -1.39 21.10
N PHE A 61 20.59 -0.19 20.70
CA PHE A 61 21.43 0.73 19.95
C PHE A 61 21.53 2.08 20.66
N SER A 62 22.72 2.65 20.71
CA SER A 62 22.95 4.02 21.14
C SER A 62 22.39 5.03 20.11
N ALA A 63 22.40 6.30 20.44
CA ALA A 63 22.01 7.35 19.50
C ALA A 63 22.97 7.42 18.29
N GLU A 64 24.26 7.18 18.52
CA GLU A 64 25.30 7.19 17.48
C GLU A 64 25.16 5.99 16.54
N GLU A 65 24.98 4.78 17.08
CA GLU A 65 24.74 3.56 16.30
C GLU A 65 23.44 3.71 15.48
N TRP A 66 22.39 4.25 16.09
CA TRP A 66 21.16 4.50 15.39
C TRP A 66 21.32 5.50 14.23
N ALA A 67 22.07 6.58 14.42
CA ALA A 67 22.31 7.57 13.37
C ALA A 67 22.98 6.93 12.13
N ILE A 68 23.91 5.98 12.34
CA ILE A 68 24.53 5.22 11.25
C ILE A 68 23.49 4.35 10.52
N MET A 69 22.64 3.65 11.27
CA MET A 69 21.57 2.80 10.69
C MET A 69 20.54 3.64 9.94
N GLU A 70 20.11 4.78 10.50
CA GLU A 70 19.15 5.69 9.88
C GLU A 70 19.68 6.27 8.59
N GLN A 71 20.96 6.64 8.55
CA GLN A 71 21.62 7.10 7.33
C GLN A 71 21.66 6.01 6.24
N ALA A 72 21.73 4.74 6.63
CA ALA A 72 21.64 3.59 5.73
C ALA A 72 20.18 3.23 5.36
N GLY A 73 19.20 4.02 5.79
CA GLY A 73 17.79 3.88 5.42
C GLY A 73 16.94 3.09 6.41
N ALA A 74 17.45 2.73 7.59
CA ALA A 74 16.63 2.11 8.62
C ALA A 74 15.59 3.09 9.18
N VAL A 75 14.42 2.57 9.57
CA VAL A 75 13.31 3.34 10.14
C VAL A 75 12.94 2.76 11.50
N PHE A 76 12.84 3.61 12.51
CA PHE A 76 12.41 3.20 13.84
C PHE A 76 10.94 3.54 14.09
N LEU A 77 10.20 2.57 14.59
CA LEU A 77 8.80 2.68 15.01
C LEU A 77 8.73 2.53 16.53
N PRO A 78 8.71 3.63 17.30
CA PRO A 78 8.70 3.56 18.77
C PRO A 78 7.39 3.02 19.33
N ASP A 79 7.47 2.34 20.46
CA ASP A 79 6.34 1.84 21.24
C ASP A 79 5.71 2.95 22.07
N GLY A 80 5.07 3.91 21.39
CA GLY A 80 4.40 5.06 22.02
C GLY A 80 3.10 4.73 22.75
N GLY A 81 2.62 3.48 22.69
CA GLY A 81 1.31 3.12 23.23
C GLY A 81 0.15 3.73 22.45
N TYR A 82 -0.97 3.92 23.12
CA TYR A 82 -2.15 4.61 22.61
C TYR A 82 -2.80 5.49 23.65
N LEU A 83 -3.51 6.52 23.23
CA LEU A 83 -4.30 7.40 24.08
C LEU A 83 -5.76 6.92 24.11
N ALA A 84 -6.29 6.66 25.27
CA ALA A 84 -7.71 6.43 25.50
C ALA A 84 -8.32 7.64 26.25
N PRO A 85 -9.66 7.76 26.36
CA PRO A 85 -10.31 8.87 27.04
C PRO A 85 -9.84 9.12 28.49
N ASN A 86 -9.34 8.10 29.14
CA ASN A 86 -8.92 8.09 30.55
C ASN A 86 -7.38 8.00 30.73
N GLY A 87 -6.58 8.13 29.67
CA GLY A 87 -5.12 8.18 29.77
C GLY A 87 -4.36 7.43 28.70
N MET A 88 -3.03 7.42 28.85
CA MET A 88 -2.10 6.69 27.97
C MET A 88 -1.92 5.25 28.45
N TYR A 89 -1.87 4.32 27.52
CA TYR A 89 -1.71 2.89 27.77
C TYR A 89 -0.60 2.28 26.91
N ALA A 90 0.02 1.22 27.45
CA ALA A 90 1.01 0.39 26.78
C ALA A 90 2.27 1.14 26.29
N VAL A 91 2.56 2.32 26.82
CA VAL A 91 3.78 3.09 26.49
C VAL A 91 5.01 2.25 26.82
N GLY A 92 5.93 2.15 25.86
CA GLY A 92 7.17 1.40 25.97
C GLY A 92 7.02 -0.14 25.91
N SER A 93 5.80 -0.64 25.72
CA SER A 93 5.56 -2.09 25.57
C SER A 93 4.89 -2.45 24.25
N ASN A 94 4.14 -1.52 23.65
CA ASN A 94 3.48 -1.70 22.37
C ASN A 94 3.49 -0.40 21.58
N GLY A 95 3.67 -0.52 20.27
CA GLY A 95 3.44 0.56 19.30
C GLY A 95 2.09 0.37 18.61
N TYR A 96 1.22 1.38 18.69
CA TYR A 96 -0.07 1.37 17.99
C TYR A 96 -0.03 2.36 16.85
N TYR A 97 -0.18 1.85 15.62
CA TYR A 97 -0.06 2.66 14.41
C TYR A 97 -1.31 2.57 13.55
N TRP A 98 -1.93 3.70 13.29
CA TRP A 98 -3.05 3.77 12.36
C TRP A 98 -2.63 3.38 10.94
N SER A 99 -3.49 2.65 10.27
CA SER A 99 -3.45 2.54 8.81
C SER A 99 -4.43 3.53 8.17
N ALA A 100 -4.30 3.77 6.87
CA ALA A 100 -5.27 4.56 6.10
C ALA A 100 -6.60 3.83 5.88
N THR A 101 -6.70 2.55 6.28
CA THR A 101 -7.89 1.73 5.99
C THR A 101 -9.02 2.02 6.97
N LYS A 102 -10.12 2.55 6.47
CA LYS A 102 -11.41 2.61 7.18
C LYS A 102 -11.95 1.19 7.39
N PHE A 103 -12.54 0.91 8.53
CA PHE A 103 -13.24 -0.36 8.79
C PHE A 103 -14.76 -0.18 8.84
N GLN A 104 -15.23 0.70 9.70
CA GLN A 104 -16.64 1.12 9.83
C GLN A 104 -16.67 2.63 10.03
N ASP A 105 -17.85 3.23 10.16
CA ASP A 105 -17.97 4.69 10.23
C ASP A 105 -17.17 5.32 11.38
N GLU A 106 -17.11 4.65 12.53
CA GLU A 106 -16.38 5.13 13.71
C GLU A 106 -15.08 4.36 13.99
N GLN A 107 -14.70 3.41 13.12
CA GLN A 107 -13.55 2.53 13.33
C GLN A 107 -12.55 2.59 12.20
N ALA A 108 -11.30 2.35 12.53
CA ALA A 108 -10.21 2.22 11.56
C ALA A 108 -9.30 1.04 11.91
N VAL A 109 -8.55 0.58 10.93
CA VAL A 109 -7.56 -0.48 11.10
C VAL A 109 -6.29 0.11 11.69
N TYR A 110 -5.71 -0.57 12.66
CA TYR A 110 -4.39 -0.25 13.22
C TYR A 110 -3.49 -1.49 13.25
N PHE A 111 -2.21 -1.26 13.45
CA PHE A 111 -1.21 -2.29 13.73
C PHE A 111 -0.69 -2.13 15.15
N ASP A 112 -0.66 -3.25 15.87
CA ASP A 112 -0.11 -3.40 17.21
C ASP A 112 1.26 -4.08 17.10
N LEU A 113 2.30 -3.31 17.40
CA LEU A 113 3.68 -3.71 17.35
C LEU A 113 4.12 -4.12 18.75
N GLN A 114 4.63 -5.31 18.89
CA GLN A 114 5.11 -5.86 20.18
C GLN A 114 6.46 -6.55 20.01
N ALA A 115 7.18 -6.72 21.07
CA ALA A 115 8.47 -7.43 21.02
C ALA A 115 8.36 -8.84 20.42
N LYS A 116 7.23 -9.51 20.55
CA LYS A 116 7.02 -10.88 20.10
C LYS A 116 6.36 -11.00 18.73
N LEU A 117 5.56 -10.02 18.32
CA LEU A 117 4.76 -10.11 17.10
C LEU A 117 4.24 -8.75 16.65
N VAL A 118 3.79 -8.71 15.41
CA VAL A 118 2.94 -7.64 14.88
C VAL A 118 1.59 -8.21 14.53
N ARG A 119 0.52 -7.52 14.89
CA ARG A 119 -0.84 -7.93 14.56
C ARG A 119 -1.69 -6.75 14.06
N ARG A 120 -2.61 -7.06 13.18
CA ARG A 120 -3.65 -6.12 12.73
C ARG A 120 -4.82 -6.14 13.72
N GLY A 121 -5.33 -4.97 14.05
CA GLY A 121 -6.53 -4.79 14.85
C GLY A 121 -7.46 -3.74 14.26
N VAL A 122 -8.61 -3.58 14.88
CA VAL A 122 -9.62 -2.54 14.59
C VAL A 122 -9.96 -1.82 15.88
N GLN A 123 -10.02 -0.49 15.84
CA GLN A 123 -10.30 0.34 17.00
C GLN A 123 -11.10 1.57 16.62
N PHE A 124 -11.82 2.13 17.57
CA PHE A 124 -12.54 3.38 17.38
C PHE A 124 -11.57 4.54 17.13
N ARG A 125 -11.95 5.45 16.24
CA ARG A 125 -11.10 6.57 15.81
C ARG A 125 -10.84 7.61 16.89
N TYR A 126 -11.62 7.63 17.96
CA TYR A 126 -11.37 8.51 19.08
C TYR A 126 -10.20 8.09 19.98
N PHE A 127 -9.67 6.89 19.78
CA PHE A 127 -8.38 6.51 20.38
C PHE A 127 -7.23 7.18 19.63
N GLY A 128 -6.26 7.68 20.36
CA GLY A 128 -5.04 8.25 19.80
C GLY A 128 -3.98 7.16 19.60
N SER A 129 -3.73 6.78 18.36
CA SER A 129 -2.60 5.92 18.00
C SER A 129 -1.60 6.72 17.16
N ALA A 130 -0.35 6.25 17.10
CA ALA A 130 0.69 6.90 16.33
C ALA A 130 0.35 6.89 14.83
N VAL A 131 0.83 7.90 14.12
CA VAL A 131 0.82 7.96 12.67
C VAL A 131 2.27 8.08 12.19
N ARG A 132 2.70 7.16 11.35
CA ARG A 132 3.96 7.31 10.63
C ARG A 132 3.66 7.94 9.29
N LEU A 133 4.02 9.19 9.14
CA LEU A 133 4.04 9.82 7.83
C LEU A 133 5.17 9.17 7.02
N VAL A 134 4.82 8.54 5.93
CA VAL A 134 5.79 8.10 4.94
C VAL A 134 5.91 9.21 3.90
N LYS A 135 7.13 9.66 3.65
CA LYS A 135 7.38 10.38 2.40
C LYS A 135 7.10 9.36 1.31
N THR A 136 6.14 9.64 0.47
CA THR A 136 5.97 8.85 -0.74
C THR A 136 7.32 8.83 -1.42
N TYR A 137 7.95 7.66 -1.53
CA TYR A 137 9.05 7.51 -2.46
C TYR A 137 8.40 7.79 -3.81
N VAL A 138 8.66 8.95 -4.33
CA VAL A 138 8.40 9.27 -5.71
C VAL A 138 9.61 8.72 -6.44
N PRO A 139 9.54 7.52 -7.08
CA PRO A 139 10.41 7.27 -8.21
C PRO A 139 10.18 8.48 -9.11
N ALA A 140 11.23 9.10 -9.62
CA ALA A 140 11.14 10.25 -10.52
C ALA A 140 10.13 9.96 -11.62
N PRO A 141 9.23 10.86 -11.93
CA PRO A 141 7.83 10.90 -11.56
C PRO A 141 6.99 9.99 -12.45
N LYS A 142 6.46 8.91 -11.91
CA LYS A 142 5.08 8.53 -12.19
C LYS A 142 4.33 8.81 -10.89
N GLU A 143 3.85 10.02 -10.75
CA GLU A 143 2.83 10.28 -9.75
C GLU A 143 1.68 9.33 -10.04
N PRO A 144 1.16 8.56 -9.03
CA PRO A 144 -0.12 7.92 -9.23
C PRO A 144 -1.08 9.03 -9.66
N ASN A 145 -1.71 8.81 -10.77
CA ASN A 145 -2.68 9.65 -11.38
C ASN A 145 -3.83 9.87 -10.38
N THR A 146 -3.62 10.77 -9.43
CA THR A 146 -4.72 11.28 -8.65
C THR A 146 -5.56 12.12 -9.60
N CYS A 147 -6.80 11.79 -9.70
CA CYS A 147 -7.79 12.19 -10.68
C CYS A 147 -7.86 13.66 -11.14
N LEU A 148 -7.11 14.55 -10.57
CA LEU A 148 -7.20 15.98 -10.85
C LEU A 148 -6.10 16.56 -11.72
N GLU A 149 -4.94 15.91 -11.89
CA GLU A 149 -3.79 16.58 -12.52
C GLU A 149 -3.06 15.79 -13.62
N SER A 150 -3.19 14.48 -13.70
CA SER A 150 -2.50 13.70 -14.74
C SER A 150 -3.41 12.62 -15.33
N THR A 151 -4.05 12.98 -16.41
CA THR A 151 -4.85 12.02 -17.17
C THR A 151 -3.94 11.22 -18.08
N ILE A 152 -3.54 10.02 -17.66
CA ILE A 152 -2.94 9.06 -18.56
C ILE A 152 -4.05 8.59 -19.50
N ILE A 153 -3.87 8.85 -20.79
CA ILE A 153 -4.78 8.31 -21.81
C ILE A 153 -4.51 6.82 -21.93
N LEU A 154 -5.57 6.00 -21.87
CA LEU A 154 -5.44 4.56 -22.09
C LEU A 154 -4.86 4.31 -23.48
N PRO A 155 -3.68 3.70 -23.59
CA PRO A 155 -3.05 3.51 -24.89
C PRO A 155 -3.77 2.42 -25.68
N LYS A 156 -3.86 2.61 -27.01
CA LYS A 156 -4.37 1.62 -27.93
C LYS A 156 -3.26 0.71 -28.45
N ASP A 157 -3.60 -0.52 -28.80
CA ASP A 157 -2.74 -1.49 -29.49
C ASP A 157 -1.36 -1.62 -28.82
N THR A 158 -1.39 -1.79 -27.50
CA THR A 158 -0.18 -1.82 -26.67
C THR A 158 -0.14 -3.01 -25.74
N VAL A 159 1.06 -3.35 -25.31
CA VAL A 159 1.33 -4.27 -24.22
C VAL A 159 1.97 -3.49 -23.08
N MET A 160 1.40 -3.59 -21.91
CA MET A 160 1.91 -2.94 -20.71
C MET A 160 2.31 -3.99 -19.67
N SER A 161 3.49 -3.83 -19.08
CA SER A 161 3.84 -4.60 -17.90
C SER A 161 3.10 -4.02 -16.69
N MET A 162 2.29 -4.85 -16.07
CA MET A 162 1.57 -4.50 -14.85
C MET A 162 2.29 -5.06 -13.63
N ASN A 163 2.42 -4.24 -12.64
CA ASN A 163 2.90 -4.58 -11.31
C ASN A 163 2.07 -3.79 -10.29
N LEU A 164 2.39 -3.90 -9.00
CA LEU A 164 1.68 -3.20 -7.95
C LEU A 164 1.70 -1.66 -8.13
N GLU A 165 2.76 -1.09 -8.71
CA GLU A 165 2.88 0.35 -8.97
C GLU A 165 1.96 0.79 -10.11
N GLY A 166 1.93 0.06 -11.22
CA GLY A 166 1.02 0.34 -12.35
C GLY A 166 -0.46 0.14 -12.02
N ALA A 167 -0.75 -0.67 -11.00
CA ALA A 167 -2.11 -0.89 -10.52
C ALA A 167 -2.73 0.33 -9.79
N LEU A 168 -1.95 1.36 -9.52
CA LEU A 168 -2.45 2.60 -8.90
C LEU A 168 -2.91 3.63 -9.94
N ASP A 169 -2.57 3.43 -11.22
CA ASP A 169 -2.91 4.36 -12.28
C ASP A 169 -4.41 4.25 -12.66
N VAL A 170 -5.05 5.40 -12.81
CA VAL A 170 -6.38 5.52 -13.43
C VAL A 170 -6.20 6.05 -14.83
N TYR A 171 -6.71 5.34 -15.82
CA TYR A 171 -6.62 5.72 -17.22
C TYR A 171 -7.89 6.43 -17.64
N ARG A 172 -7.73 7.49 -18.42
CA ARG A 172 -8.83 8.17 -19.11
C ARG A 172 -9.01 7.61 -20.50
N VAL A 173 -10.24 7.33 -20.86
CA VAL A 173 -10.63 6.94 -22.20
C VAL A 173 -11.51 8.06 -22.79
N ASP A 174 -11.04 8.72 -23.83
CA ASP A 174 -11.89 9.61 -24.61
C ASP A 174 -12.82 8.73 -25.46
N TYR A 175 -14.12 8.81 -25.19
CA TYR A 175 -15.09 7.98 -25.88
C TYR A 175 -15.06 8.19 -27.40
N GLN A 176 -14.81 9.42 -27.88
CA GLN A 176 -14.77 9.72 -29.31
C GLN A 176 -13.68 8.95 -30.04
N ASP A 177 -12.54 8.75 -29.40
CA ASP A 177 -11.43 8.00 -29.97
C ASP A 177 -11.69 6.48 -30.08
N TRP A 178 -12.63 5.97 -29.27
CA TRP A 178 -12.94 4.55 -29.15
C TRP A 178 -14.36 4.18 -29.58
N ALA A 179 -15.16 5.17 -30.00
CA ALA A 179 -16.53 4.97 -30.43
C ALA A 179 -16.61 3.99 -31.61
N ALA A 180 -17.45 3.01 -31.56
CA ALA A 180 -17.60 1.95 -32.54
C ALA A 180 -16.47 0.89 -32.58
N GLN A 181 -15.63 0.83 -31.55
CA GLN A 181 -14.60 -0.21 -31.41
C GLN A 181 -14.98 -1.21 -30.33
N THR A 182 -14.47 -2.41 -30.48
CA THR A 182 -14.45 -3.43 -29.46
C THR A 182 -13.03 -3.51 -28.90
N ILE A 183 -12.88 -3.41 -27.60
CA ILE A 183 -11.58 -3.48 -26.95
C ILE A 183 -11.37 -4.89 -26.43
N GLN A 184 -10.34 -5.55 -26.94
CA GLN A 184 -9.86 -6.82 -26.38
C GLN A 184 -8.78 -6.53 -25.34
N ILE A 185 -8.97 -7.09 -24.16
CA ILE A 185 -8.03 -7.03 -23.04
C ILE A 185 -7.56 -8.46 -22.78
N GLN A 186 -6.24 -8.68 -22.84
CA GLN A 186 -5.61 -9.97 -22.52
C GLN A 186 -4.66 -9.79 -21.33
N TRP A 187 -4.64 -10.77 -20.47
CA TRP A 187 -3.84 -10.79 -19.25
C TRP A 187 -3.04 -12.09 -19.13
N THR A 188 -1.75 -11.99 -18.79
CA THR A 188 -0.84 -13.15 -18.69
C THR A 188 -0.40 -13.47 -17.26
N GLY A 189 -0.83 -12.67 -16.27
CA GLY A 189 -0.49 -12.92 -14.86
C GLY A 189 -1.13 -14.19 -14.31
N THR A 190 -0.57 -14.72 -13.22
CA THR A 190 -1.02 -15.96 -12.58
C THR A 190 -2.32 -15.80 -11.79
N GLU A 191 -2.61 -14.59 -11.34
CA GLU A 191 -3.83 -14.25 -10.59
C GLU A 191 -4.68 -13.26 -11.39
N PRO A 192 -5.98 -13.15 -11.11
CA PRO A 192 -6.85 -12.27 -11.87
C PRO A 192 -6.43 -10.80 -11.81
N LEU A 193 -6.50 -10.13 -12.97
CA LEU A 193 -6.47 -8.68 -13.08
C LEU A 193 -7.89 -8.14 -12.86
N HIS A 194 -8.04 -7.22 -11.92
CA HIS A 194 -9.33 -6.60 -11.65
C HIS A 194 -9.48 -5.32 -12.48
N LEU A 195 -10.49 -5.29 -13.32
CA LEU A 195 -10.89 -4.14 -14.15
C LEU A 195 -12.02 -3.39 -13.46
N PHE A 196 -11.87 -2.07 -13.35
CA PHE A 196 -12.91 -1.15 -12.90
C PHE A 196 -13.14 -0.09 -13.95
N ILE A 197 -14.39 0.19 -14.29
CA ILE A 197 -14.79 1.31 -15.13
C ILE A 197 -15.76 2.17 -14.34
N ALA A 198 -15.51 3.46 -14.32
CA ALA A 198 -16.34 4.45 -13.67
C ALA A 198 -16.55 5.69 -14.57
N LYS A 199 -17.64 6.40 -14.33
CA LYS A 199 -17.93 7.68 -14.99
C LYS A 199 -17.22 8.86 -14.32
N ASP A 200 -16.59 8.65 -13.20
CA ASP A 200 -15.86 9.64 -12.44
C ASP A 200 -14.56 9.03 -11.97
N CYS A 201 -13.49 9.79 -12.06
CA CYS A 201 -12.16 9.34 -11.73
C CYS A 201 -12.02 8.97 -10.26
N ASP A 202 -12.61 9.72 -9.35
CA ASP A 202 -12.56 9.44 -7.91
C ASP A 202 -13.19 8.09 -7.57
N TYR A 203 -14.15 7.63 -8.36
CA TYR A 203 -14.81 6.35 -8.18
C TYR A 203 -14.06 5.16 -8.78
N ALA A 204 -13.22 5.39 -9.77
CA ALA A 204 -12.37 4.33 -10.32
C ALA A 204 -11.38 3.77 -9.29
N VAL A 205 -11.05 4.51 -8.23
CA VAL A 205 -10.15 4.06 -7.15
C VAL A 205 -10.84 3.21 -6.08
N ALA A 206 -12.16 3.13 -6.04
CA ALA A 206 -12.92 2.49 -4.96
C ALA A 206 -13.58 1.17 -5.39
N LYS A 207 -12.98 0.04 -5.03
CA LYS A 207 -13.41 -1.34 -5.38
C LYS A 207 -14.90 -1.66 -5.14
N TYR A 208 -15.58 -0.95 -4.27
CA TYR A 208 -16.98 -1.21 -3.89
C TYR A 208 -17.83 0.05 -3.93
N HIS A 209 -17.43 1.03 -4.74
CA HIS A 209 -18.24 2.22 -4.89
C HIS A 209 -19.42 1.93 -5.83
N ARG A 210 -20.61 2.36 -5.45
CA ARG A 210 -21.84 2.16 -6.23
C ARG A 210 -21.83 2.85 -7.62
N ASP A 211 -20.87 3.74 -7.85
CA ASP A 211 -20.70 4.49 -9.11
C ASP A 211 -19.64 3.85 -10.04
N VAL A 212 -19.06 2.72 -9.67
CA VAL A 212 -18.35 1.83 -10.59
C VAL A 212 -19.41 1.18 -11.48
N VAL A 213 -19.32 1.43 -12.77
CA VAL A 213 -20.32 0.98 -13.76
C VAL A 213 -20.03 -0.42 -14.29
N LEU A 214 -18.77 -0.83 -14.26
CA LEU A 214 -18.35 -2.17 -14.58
C LEU A 214 -17.22 -2.61 -13.64
N TYR A 215 -17.33 -3.81 -13.13
CA TYR A 215 -16.25 -4.53 -12.45
C TYR A 215 -16.12 -5.93 -13.03
N GLU A 216 -14.91 -6.30 -13.41
CA GLU A 216 -14.59 -7.63 -13.93
C GLU A 216 -13.26 -8.13 -13.41
N ALA A 217 -13.18 -9.44 -13.11
CA ALA A 217 -11.95 -10.14 -12.78
C ALA A 217 -11.47 -10.92 -14.01
N ILE A 218 -10.43 -10.41 -14.66
CA ILE A 218 -9.90 -10.96 -15.91
C ILE A 218 -8.86 -12.04 -15.57
N THR A 219 -9.14 -13.28 -15.91
CA THR A 219 -8.21 -14.40 -15.70
C THR A 219 -7.29 -14.67 -16.90
N SER A 220 -7.74 -14.32 -18.10
CA SER A 220 -6.96 -14.47 -19.32
C SER A 220 -7.31 -13.42 -20.38
N ALA A 221 -8.58 -13.23 -20.66
CA ALA A 221 -9.04 -12.24 -21.62
C ALA A 221 -10.47 -11.79 -21.33
N THR A 222 -10.79 -10.55 -21.72
CA THR A 222 -12.15 -10.03 -21.78
C THR A 222 -12.30 -9.09 -22.96
N THR A 223 -13.55 -8.77 -23.30
CA THR A 223 -13.90 -7.88 -24.41
C THR A 223 -14.86 -6.82 -23.91
N LEU A 224 -14.52 -5.55 -24.15
CA LEU A 224 -15.37 -4.41 -23.82
C LEU A 224 -16.03 -3.87 -25.10
N ASP A 225 -17.34 -3.78 -25.05
CA ASP A 225 -18.14 -3.12 -26.11
C ASP A 225 -18.31 -1.65 -25.76
N MET A 226 -17.59 -0.79 -26.47
CA MET A 226 -17.61 0.66 -26.24
C MET A 226 -18.99 1.29 -26.54
N VAL A 227 -19.77 0.68 -27.42
CA VAL A 227 -21.13 1.17 -27.71
C VAL A 227 -22.00 1.07 -26.46
N GLN A 228 -21.89 -0.02 -25.71
CA GLN A 228 -22.62 -0.19 -24.44
C GLN A 228 -22.12 0.72 -23.33
N LEU A 229 -20.83 1.03 -23.33
CA LEU A 229 -20.21 1.87 -22.30
C LEU A 229 -20.48 3.36 -22.49
N LYS A 230 -20.95 3.79 -23.65
CA LYS A 230 -21.27 5.21 -23.96
C LYS A 230 -22.17 5.89 -22.92
N GLN A 231 -23.14 5.17 -22.42
CA GLN A 231 -24.11 5.71 -21.45
C GLN A 231 -23.48 6.06 -20.08
N PHE A 232 -22.24 5.65 -19.85
CA PHE A 232 -21.51 5.83 -18.60
C PHE A 232 -20.40 6.87 -18.71
N THR A 233 -20.27 7.56 -19.84
CA THR A 233 -19.32 8.67 -19.95
C THR A 233 -19.73 9.82 -19.04
N ASP A 234 -18.75 10.59 -18.59
CA ASP A 234 -19.01 11.86 -17.91
C ASP A 234 -19.58 12.91 -18.88
N GLN A 235 -19.81 14.12 -18.39
CA GLN A 235 -20.38 15.22 -19.20
C GLN A 235 -19.45 15.68 -20.34
N ASP A 236 -18.15 15.40 -20.22
CA ASP A 236 -17.12 15.75 -21.21
C ASP A 236 -16.82 14.60 -22.18
N GLY A 237 -17.47 13.46 -22.01
CA GLY A 237 -17.35 12.28 -22.87
C GLY A 237 -16.25 11.32 -22.50
N TYR A 238 -15.75 11.36 -21.26
CA TYR A 238 -14.70 10.47 -20.77
C TYR A 238 -15.23 9.34 -19.94
N LEU A 239 -14.51 8.20 -20.00
CA LEU A 239 -14.59 7.08 -19.07
C LEU A 239 -13.27 6.95 -18.33
N TYR A 240 -13.34 6.45 -17.12
CA TYR A 240 -12.16 6.20 -16.29
C TYR A 240 -12.01 4.71 -16.05
N VAL A 241 -10.81 4.21 -16.34
CA VAL A 241 -10.49 2.78 -16.29
C VAL A 241 -9.33 2.57 -15.32
N ARG A 242 -9.46 1.60 -14.44
CA ARG A 242 -8.39 1.17 -13.57
C ARG A 242 -8.21 -0.34 -13.65
N PHE A 243 -6.96 -0.74 -13.73
CA PHE A 243 -6.55 -2.13 -13.58
C PHE A 243 -5.89 -2.32 -12.23
N LEU A 244 -6.36 -3.25 -11.44
CA LEU A 244 -5.79 -3.56 -10.13
C LEU A 244 -5.27 -5.00 -10.12
N THR A 245 -3.98 -5.14 -9.81
CA THR A 245 -3.35 -6.43 -9.56
C THR A 245 -2.35 -6.33 -8.40
N GLU A 246 -2.16 -7.42 -7.66
CA GLU A 246 -1.09 -7.55 -6.68
C GLU A 246 0.10 -8.35 -7.25
N PHE A 247 0.05 -8.75 -8.51
CA PHE A 247 0.99 -9.66 -9.16
C PHE A 247 1.54 -9.07 -10.46
N GLU A 248 2.69 -9.54 -10.87
CA GLU A 248 3.28 -9.14 -12.14
C GLU A 248 2.62 -9.89 -13.32
N GLY A 249 2.48 -9.20 -14.43
CA GLY A 249 1.95 -9.77 -15.67
C GLY A 249 1.95 -8.76 -16.80
N GLU A 250 1.62 -9.22 -18.00
CA GLU A 250 1.47 -8.36 -19.17
C GLU A 250 -0.01 -8.16 -19.49
N LEU A 251 -0.38 -6.91 -19.68
CA LEU A 251 -1.70 -6.46 -20.09
C LEU A 251 -1.63 -5.99 -21.54
N SER A 252 -2.30 -6.70 -22.43
CA SER A 252 -2.43 -6.31 -23.84
C SER A 252 -3.81 -5.69 -24.07
N ILE A 253 -3.85 -4.52 -24.71
CA ILE A 253 -5.05 -3.79 -25.07
C ILE A 253 -5.05 -3.60 -26.57
N THR A 254 -6.01 -4.21 -27.26
CA THR A 254 -6.15 -4.16 -28.72
C THR A 254 -7.53 -3.64 -29.08
N ALA A 255 -7.58 -2.61 -29.93
CA ALA A 255 -8.83 -2.10 -30.50
C ALA A 255 -9.17 -2.82 -31.81
N GLN A 256 -10.44 -3.24 -31.97
CA GLN A 256 -10.97 -3.90 -33.17
C GLN A 256 -12.18 -3.16 -33.72
#